data_d0ebb63aa4f9d09982872350b7d03661
#
_entry.id   d0ebb63aa4f9d09982872350b7d03661
#
_cell.length_a   1.000
_cell.length_b   1.000
_cell.length_c   1.000
_cell.angle_alpha   90.00
_cell.angle_beta   90.00
_cell.angle_gamma   90.00
#
_symmetry.space_group_name_H-M   'P 1'
#
loop_
_entity.id
_entity.type
_entity.pdbx_description
1 polymer ?
#
loop_
_entity_poly.entity_id
_entity_poly.type
_entity_poly.pdbx_seq_one_letter_code
_entity_poly.pdbx_strand_id
1 'polypeptide(L)'
;TQDICTAAERLLSFGPRAVLVKGGHMDSPTATDWFVAIGQKPIPLMQPRVQTKNLHGTGCALSAAITAYLGLGLDMLTAVRRAQDFMQAALRASFSVGEAGGSPNHGVPMLKEKSRVGVLSELSDTGRALAALPGFSRLIPEVRSNLALAVPFASTLEDVAALSGRITCTRRGEVILSGCPEFGASSHMARVLLAAAKVNPALRCALNIRHSDLILRTMRKIG
;
A
#
# COMPACT_ATOMS: atom_id res chain seq x y z
N THR A 1 -24.34 -0.69 18.45
CA THR A 1 -23.88 0.72 18.31
C THR A 1 -24.26 1.51 19.54
N GLN A 2 -25.52 1.39 20.03
CA GLN A 2 -25.99 2.11 21.22
C GLN A 2 -25.15 1.80 22.46
N ASP A 3 -24.83 0.51 22.70
CA ASP A 3 -24.03 0.08 23.85
C ASP A 3 -22.60 0.65 23.83
N ILE A 4 -22.03 0.78 22.62
CA ILE A 4 -20.69 1.37 22.44
C ILE A 4 -20.70 2.86 22.79
N CYS A 5 -21.74 3.60 22.36
CA CYS A 5 -21.88 5.00 22.69
C CYS A 5 -22.05 5.21 24.18
N THR A 6 -22.92 4.44 24.82
CA THR A 6 -23.16 4.49 26.26
C THR A 6 -21.89 4.17 27.06
N ALA A 7 -21.13 3.13 26.66
CA ALA A 7 -19.86 2.79 27.29
C ALA A 7 -18.81 3.90 27.11
N ALA A 8 -18.73 4.52 25.92
CA ALA A 8 -17.82 5.61 25.65
C ALA A 8 -18.16 6.87 26.46
N GLU A 9 -19.44 7.23 26.58
CA GLU A 9 -19.90 8.35 27.41
C GLU A 9 -19.53 8.15 28.89
N ARG A 10 -19.70 6.93 29.40
CA ARG A 10 -19.29 6.58 30.76
C ARG A 10 -17.77 6.71 30.93
N LEU A 11 -16.97 6.32 29.94
CA LEU A 11 -15.52 6.48 30.00
C LEU A 11 -15.11 7.96 29.93
N LEU A 12 -15.80 8.79 29.14
CA LEU A 12 -15.57 10.22 29.09
C LEU A 12 -15.85 10.92 30.42
N SER A 13 -16.80 10.41 31.25
CA SER A 13 -17.09 10.96 32.58
C SER A 13 -15.92 10.85 33.57
N PHE A 14 -14.92 9.99 33.29
CA PHE A 14 -13.69 9.90 34.08
C PHE A 14 -12.65 10.99 33.72
N GLY A 15 -12.94 11.89 32.78
CA GLY A 15 -12.14 13.07 32.50
C GLY A 15 -11.29 13.07 31.22
N PRO A 16 -11.17 11.99 30.44
CA PRO A 16 -10.44 12.08 29.17
C PRO A 16 -11.21 12.97 28.17
N ARG A 17 -10.47 13.63 27.26
CA ARG A 17 -11.06 14.49 26.22
C ARG A 17 -11.68 13.70 25.07
N ALA A 18 -11.22 12.47 24.85
CA ALA A 18 -11.73 11.54 23.84
C ALA A 18 -11.48 10.09 24.24
N VAL A 19 -12.29 9.19 23.69
CA VAL A 19 -12.19 7.74 23.87
C VAL A 19 -12.17 7.07 22.50
N LEU A 20 -11.30 6.07 22.32
CA LEU A 20 -11.29 5.18 21.16
C LEU A 20 -11.73 3.79 21.60
N VAL A 21 -12.93 3.39 21.20
CA VAL A 21 -13.47 2.04 21.46
C VAL A 21 -13.13 1.15 20.27
N LYS A 22 -12.34 0.10 20.52
CA LYS A 22 -11.87 -0.81 19.46
C LYS A 22 -12.90 -1.90 19.15
N GLY A 23 -13.20 -2.09 17.86
CA GLY A 23 -14.13 -3.10 17.35
C GLY A 23 -13.46 -4.31 16.68
N GLY A 24 -12.16 -4.51 16.86
CA GLY A 24 -11.39 -5.54 16.16
C GLY A 24 -11.78 -6.99 16.42
N HIS A 25 -12.53 -7.32 17.48
CA HIS A 25 -12.94 -8.67 17.83
C HIS A 25 -14.32 -9.10 17.27
N MET A 26 -15.03 -8.17 16.62
CA MET A 26 -16.32 -8.51 16.01
C MET A 26 -16.10 -9.32 14.73
N ASP A 27 -16.87 -10.35 14.48
CA ASP A 27 -16.81 -11.15 13.25
C ASP A 27 -17.46 -10.37 12.11
N SER A 28 -16.63 -9.64 11.36
CA SER A 28 -17.03 -8.77 10.25
C SER A 28 -15.89 -8.62 9.26
N PRO A 29 -16.15 -8.45 7.95
CA PRO A 29 -15.11 -8.15 6.95
C PRO A 29 -14.41 -6.81 7.18
N THR A 30 -15.00 -5.94 8.02
CA THR A 30 -14.42 -4.67 8.45
C THR A 30 -14.19 -4.66 9.96
N ALA A 31 -13.10 -4.03 10.38
CA ALA A 31 -12.87 -3.66 11.77
C ALA A 31 -13.32 -2.22 11.95
N THR A 32 -14.30 -1.97 12.82
CA THR A 32 -14.84 -0.62 13.04
C THR A 32 -14.49 -0.18 14.46
N ASP A 33 -13.57 0.75 14.58
CA ASP A 33 -13.31 1.45 15.83
C ASP A 33 -14.22 2.68 15.95
N TRP A 34 -14.53 3.11 17.17
CA TRP A 34 -15.37 4.28 17.41
C TRP A 34 -14.59 5.35 18.14
N PHE A 35 -14.42 6.50 17.50
CA PHE A 35 -13.85 7.68 18.12
C PHE A 35 -14.98 8.53 18.68
N VAL A 36 -14.90 8.83 19.98
CA VAL A 36 -15.89 9.64 20.71
C VAL A 36 -15.17 10.73 21.48
N ALA A 37 -15.44 11.99 21.18
CA ALA A 37 -14.91 13.15 21.90
C ALA A 37 -16.02 13.92 22.60
N ILE A 38 -15.67 14.67 23.64
CA ILE A 38 -16.62 15.48 24.40
C ILE A 38 -17.34 16.45 23.46
N GLY A 39 -18.68 16.46 23.53
CA GLY A 39 -19.53 17.34 22.73
C GLY A 39 -19.62 17.00 21.24
N GLN A 40 -19.09 15.87 20.80
CA GLN A 40 -19.15 15.42 19.41
C GLN A 40 -19.95 14.13 19.27
N LYS A 41 -20.54 13.94 18.08
CA LYS A 41 -21.16 12.65 17.74
C LYS A 41 -20.08 11.59 17.55
N PRO A 42 -20.36 10.32 17.93
CA PRO A 42 -19.46 9.20 17.68
C PRO A 42 -19.11 9.06 16.21
N ILE A 43 -17.83 8.91 15.89
CA ILE A 43 -17.31 8.78 14.53
C ILE A 43 -16.87 7.34 14.33
N PRO A 44 -17.50 6.57 13.41
CA PRO A 44 -17.03 5.25 13.05
C PRO A 44 -15.77 5.36 12.17
N LEU A 45 -14.75 4.62 12.53
CA LEU A 45 -13.48 4.51 11.81
C LEU A 45 -13.35 3.07 11.29
N MET A 46 -13.72 2.88 10.04
CA MET A 46 -13.77 1.56 9.40
C MET A 46 -12.47 1.28 8.65
N GLN A 47 -11.90 0.10 8.91
CA GLN A 47 -10.75 -0.43 8.19
C GLN A 47 -11.05 -1.83 7.67
N PRO A 48 -10.55 -2.23 6.47
CA PRO A 48 -10.65 -3.61 6.02
C PRO A 48 -9.99 -4.55 7.02
N ARG A 49 -10.62 -5.68 7.34
CA ARG A 49 -10.01 -6.66 8.22
C ARG A 49 -8.83 -7.35 7.53
N VAL A 50 -7.68 -7.34 8.19
CA VAL A 50 -6.51 -8.10 7.76
C VAL A 50 -6.60 -9.51 8.34
N GLN A 51 -6.63 -10.52 7.47
CA GLN A 51 -6.65 -11.93 7.87
C GLN A 51 -5.24 -12.36 8.27
N THR A 52 -4.96 -12.38 9.56
CA THR A 52 -3.66 -12.77 10.11
C THR A 52 -3.81 -13.31 11.53
N LYS A 53 -2.92 -14.21 11.89
CA LYS A 53 -2.77 -14.70 13.28
C LYS A 53 -1.82 -13.82 14.12
N ASN A 54 -1.12 -12.88 13.48
CA ASN A 54 -0.06 -12.07 14.06
C ASN A 54 -0.64 -10.81 14.72
N LEU A 55 -1.45 -10.99 15.75
CA LEU A 55 -2.18 -9.89 16.40
C LEU A 55 -1.54 -9.42 17.71
N HIS A 56 -0.46 -10.09 18.16
CA HIS A 56 0.17 -9.75 19.43
C HIS A 56 0.74 -8.32 19.41
N GLY A 57 0.41 -7.54 20.42
CA GLY A 57 0.91 -6.17 20.56
C GLY A 57 0.19 -5.10 19.72
N THR A 58 -0.87 -5.44 18.97
CA THR A 58 -1.62 -4.46 18.14
C THR A 58 -2.19 -3.30 18.95
N GLY A 59 -2.69 -3.57 20.17
CA GLY A 59 -3.22 -2.54 21.05
C GLY A 59 -2.14 -1.54 21.51
N CYS A 60 -1.03 -2.08 21.99
CA CYS A 60 0.11 -1.30 22.45
C CYS A 60 0.71 -0.46 21.29
N ALA A 61 0.88 -1.07 20.13
CA ALA A 61 1.39 -0.39 18.95
C ALA A 61 0.47 0.75 18.47
N LEU A 62 -0.86 0.51 18.46
CA LEU A 62 -1.83 1.55 18.12
C LEU A 62 -1.76 2.72 19.10
N SER A 63 -1.72 2.45 20.40
CA SER A 63 -1.64 3.49 21.44
C SER A 63 -0.34 4.29 21.32
N ALA A 64 0.79 3.62 21.12
CA ALA A 64 2.07 4.27 20.91
C ALA A 64 2.09 5.14 19.64
N ALA A 65 1.50 4.65 18.54
CA ALA A 65 1.40 5.41 17.30
C ALA A 65 0.51 6.66 17.47
N ILE A 66 -0.64 6.54 18.15
CA ILE A 66 -1.50 7.70 18.46
C ILE A 66 -0.71 8.73 19.27
N THR A 67 -0.01 8.30 20.32
CA THR A 67 0.82 9.18 21.16
C THR A 67 1.89 9.89 20.34
N ALA A 68 2.57 9.17 19.46
CA ALA A 68 3.60 9.74 18.59
C ALA A 68 3.01 10.81 17.63
N TYR A 69 1.85 10.54 17.00
CA TYR A 69 1.21 11.53 16.13
C TYR A 69 0.67 12.74 16.88
N LEU A 70 0.18 12.57 18.10
CA LEU A 70 -0.18 13.68 18.97
C LEU A 70 1.06 14.53 19.35
N GLY A 71 2.19 13.86 19.66
CA GLY A 71 3.46 14.52 19.93
C GLY A 71 4.01 15.32 18.72
N LEU A 72 3.65 14.91 17.50
CA LEU A 72 3.94 15.66 16.26
C LEU A 72 2.97 16.83 16.01
N GLY A 73 2.02 17.07 16.90
CA GLY A 73 1.09 18.21 16.84
C GLY A 73 -0.18 17.95 16.03
N LEU A 74 -0.49 16.71 15.64
CA LEU A 74 -1.75 16.41 14.97
C LEU A 74 -2.93 16.50 15.96
N ASP A 75 -4.12 16.86 15.46
CA ASP A 75 -5.35 16.76 16.25
C ASP A 75 -5.68 15.27 16.55
N MET A 76 -6.52 15.06 17.57
CA MET A 76 -6.80 13.71 18.07
C MET A 76 -7.39 12.77 17.01
N LEU A 77 -8.34 13.25 16.19
CA LEU A 77 -8.98 12.42 15.18
C LEU A 77 -8.00 12.04 14.05
N THR A 78 -7.22 13.01 13.61
CA THR A 78 -6.17 12.80 12.60
C THR A 78 -5.08 11.86 13.12
N ALA A 79 -4.65 12.02 14.38
CA ALA A 79 -3.67 11.13 15.01
C ALA A 79 -4.17 9.68 15.05
N VAL A 80 -5.44 9.46 15.42
CA VAL A 80 -6.06 8.12 15.44
C VAL A 80 -6.13 7.53 14.03
N ARG A 81 -6.56 8.29 13.02
CA ARG A 81 -6.63 7.81 11.63
C ARG A 81 -5.25 7.41 11.10
N ARG A 82 -4.24 8.25 11.31
CA ARG A 82 -2.86 7.95 10.92
C ARG A 82 -2.30 6.72 11.62
N ALA A 83 -2.61 6.55 12.90
CA ALA A 83 -2.21 5.35 13.66
C ALA A 83 -2.91 4.09 13.15
N GLN A 84 -4.18 4.18 12.74
CA GLN A 84 -4.90 3.06 12.12
C GLN A 84 -4.30 2.70 10.75
N ASP A 85 -3.96 3.67 9.91
CA ASP A 85 -3.30 3.43 8.61
C ASP A 85 -1.93 2.76 8.79
N PHE A 86 -1.15 3.24 9.76
CA PHE A 86 0.12 2.59 10.17
C PHE A 86 -0.10 1.14 10.60
N MET A 87 -1.09 0.89 11.47
CA MET A 87 -1.40 -0.46 11.93
C MET A 87 -1.89 -1.38 10.81
N GLN A 88 -2.68 -0.87 9.86
CA GLN A 88 -3.09 -1.61 8.67
C GLN A 88 -1.88 -2.07 7.84
N ALA A 89 -0.93 -1.17 7.58
CA ALA A 89 0.29 -1.50 6.86
C ALA A 89 1.13 -2.53 7.62
N ALA A 90 1.31 -2.34 8.94
CA ALA A 90 2.06 -3.23 9.80
C ALA A 90 1.44 -4.64 9.90
N LEU A 91 0.10 -4.74 9.95
CA LEU A 91 -0.61 -6.02 9.97
C LEU A 91 -0.52 -6.77 8.64
N ARG A 92 -0.67 -6.07 7.50
CA ARG A 92 -0.52 -6.68 6.16
C ARG A 92 0.88 -7.25 5.93
N ALA A 93 1.88 -6.64 6.53
CA ALA A 93 3.28 -7.06 6.47
C ALA A 93 3.71 -7.86 7.69
N SER A 94 2.77 -8.33 8.51
CA SER A 94 3.06 -9.09 9.72
C SER A 94 3.78 -10.41 9.40
N PHE A 95 4.56 -10.88 10.35
CA PHE A 95 5.30 -12.14 10.22
C PHE A 95 5.07 -13.00 11.45
N SER A 96 5.03 -14.32 11.24
CA SER A 96 4.89 -15.29 12.31
C SER A 96 6.25 -15.57 12.95
N VAL A 97 6.24 -15.74 14.28
CA VAL A 97 7.40 -16.16 15.06
C VAL A 97 7.00 -17.42 15.83
N GLY A 98 7.54 -18.56 15.41
CA GLY A 98 7.15 -19.86 15.96
C GLY A 98 5.70 -20.25 15.61
N GLU A 99 5.09 -21.13 16.41
CA GLU A 99 3.77 -21.69 16.16
C GLU A 99 2.62 -20.82 16.72
N ALA A 100 2.89 -20.01 17.72
CA ALA A 100 1.88 -19.23 18.45
C ALA A 100 1.40 -17.96 17.72
N GLY A 101 1.86 -17.72 16.51
CA GLY A 101 1.64 -16.46 15.77
C GLY A 101 2.75 -15.45 16.00
N GLY A 102 2.57 -14.24 15.51
CA GLY A 102 3.59 -13.18 15.57
C GLY A 102 3.00 -11.80 15.85
N SER A 103 3.74 -10.78 15.47
CA SER A 103 3.40 -9.39 15.69
C SER A 103 3.29 -8.61 14.37
N PRO A 104 2.63 -7.44 14.36
CA PRO A 104 2.68 -6.49 13.25
C PRO A 104 4.12 -6.08 12.93
N ASN A 105 4.40 -5.85 11.66
CA ASN A 105 5.71 -5.35 11.22
C ASN A 105 5.75 -3.82 11.32
N HIS A 106 6.21 -3.30 12.46
CA HIS A 106 6.31 -1.86 12.71
C HIS A 106 7.36 -1.16 11.84
N GLY A 107 8.28 -1.92 11.22
CA GLY A 107 9.34 -1.39 10.36
C GLY A 107 8.91 -1.03 8.94
N VAL A 108 7.66 -1.30 8.55
CA VAL A 108 7.18 -1.11 7.16
C VAL A 108 7.44 0.30 6.60
N PRO A 109 7.13 1.40 7.30
CA PRO A 109 7.39 2.73 6.76
C PRO A 109 8.88 2.95 6.44
N MET A 110 9.76 2.53 7.36
CA MET A 110 11.21 2.65 7.18
C MET A 110 11.72 1.75 6.05
N LEU A 111 11.18 0.54 5.90
CA LEU A 111 11.53 -0.38 4.83
C LEU A 111 11.12 0.17 3.45
N LYS A 112 9.95 0.80 3.36
CA LYS A 112 9.50 1.50 2.14
C LYS A 112 10.48 2.61 1.78
N GLU A 113 10.76 3.53 2.69
CA GLU A 113 11.66 4.67 2.43
C GLU A 113 13.07 4.19 2.05
N LYS A 114 13.64 3.23 2.76
CA LYS A 114 14.94 2.64 2.43
C LYS A 114 14.99 2.06 1.02
N SER A 115 13.87 1.51 0.54
CA SER A 115 13.81 0.85 -0.78
C SER A 115 13.64 1.82 -1.95
N ARG A 116 13.22 3.07 -1.71
CA ARG A 116 12.83 4.01 -2.78
C ARG A 116 13.96 4.28 -3.77
N VAL A 117 15.16 4.57 -3.29
CA VAL A 117 16.33 4.84 -4.16
C VAL A 117 16.65 3.62 -5.01
N GLY A 118 16.66 2.43 -4.40
CA GLY A 118 16.89 1.17 -5.12
C GLY A 118 15.85 0.90 -6.20
N VAL A 119 14.56 1.18 -5.91
CA VAL A 119 13.47 1.03 -6.88
C VAL A 119 13.65 1.95 -8.09
N LEU A 120 14.04 3.21 -7.88
CA LEU A 120 14.29 4.14 -9.00
C LEU A 120 15.48 3.69 -9.85
N SER A 121 16.56 3.22 -9.23
CA SER A 121 17.72 2.68 -9.94
C SER A 121 17.35 1.43 -10.74
N GLU A 122 16.68 0.46 -10.11
CA GLU A 122 16.24 -0.79 -10.75
C GLU A 122 15.30 -0.52 -11.93
N LEU A 123 14.37 0.44 -11.78
CA LEU A 123 13.46 0.84 -12.86
C LEU A 123 14.22 1.47 -14.04
N SER A 124 15.23 2.30 -13.77
CA SER A 124 16.09 2.89 -14.79
C SER A 124 16.89 1.83 -15.54
N ASP A 125 17.53 0.92 -14.80
CA ASP A 125 18.35 -0.16 -15.37
C ASP A 125 17.52 -1.12 -16.21
N THR A 126 16.35 -1.53 -15.69
CA THR A 126 15.40 -2.37 -16.40
C THR A 126 14.88 -1.69 -17.67
N GLY A 127 14.57 -0.40 -17.60
CA GLY A 127 14.16 0.38 -18.76
C GLY A 127 15.23 0.37 -19.85
N ARG A 128 16.50 0.60 -19.51
CA ARG A 128 17.63 0.51 -20.44
C ARG A 128 17.81 -0.89 -21.03
N ALA A 129 17.71 -1.92 -20.22
CA ALA A 129 17.78 -3.30 -20.68
C ALA A 129 16.68 -3.64 -21.68
N LEU A 130 15.43 -3.20 -21.41
CA LEU A 130 14.31 -3.38 -22.35
C LEU A 130 14.55 -2.61 -23.65
N ALA A 131 15.11 -1.41 -23.60
CA ALA A 131 15.42 -0.61 -24.80
C ALA A 131 16.48 -1.29 -25.69
N ALA A 132 17.43 -1.98 -25.07
CA ALA A 132 18.49 -2.72 -25.77
C ALA A 132 18.02 -4.10 -26.26
N LEU A 133 16.86 -4.60 -25.82
CA LEU A 133 16.38 -5.94 -26.16
C LEU A 133 15.95 -6.00 -27.64
N PRO A 134 16.55 -6.86 -28.48
CA PRO A 134 16.18 -7.00 -29.88
C PRO A 134 14.69 -7.36 -30.03
N GLY A 135 13.99 -6.62 -30.88
CA GLY A 135 12.57 -6.86 -31.17
C GLY A 135 11.58 -6.29 -30.14
N PHE A 136 12.03 -5.71 -29.04
CA PHE A 136 11.12 -5.12 -28.04
C PHE A 136 10.23 -4.02 -28.64
N SER A 137 10.70 -3.28 -29.64
CA SER A 137 9.90 -2.28 -30.37
C SER A 137 8.58 -2.83 -30.92
N ARG A 138 8.53 -4.13 -31.28
CA ARG A 138 7.31 -4.80 -31.79
C ARG A 138 6.26 -5.03 -30.70
N LEU A 139 6.67 -5.01 -29.43
CA LEU A 139 5.80 -5.18 -28.28
C LEU A 139 5.26 -3.84 -27.76
N ILE A 140 5.74 -2.70 -28.25
CA ILE A 140 5.29 -1.39 -27.82
C ILE A 140 3.91 -1.11 -28.45
N PRO A 141 2.85 -0.84 -27.66
CA PRO A 141 1.53 -0.53 -28.17
C PRO A 141 1.47 0.92 -28.68
N GLU A 142 0.42 1.27 -29.43
CA GLU A 142 0.19 2.64 -29.91
C GLU A 142 0.11 3.66 -28.76
N VAL A 143 -0.46 3.26 -27.63
CA VAL A 143 -0.53 4.07 -26.40
C VAL A 143 0.81 4.15 -25.65
N ARG A 144 1.87 3.60 -26.23
CA ARG A 144 3.23 3.49 -25.68
C ARG A 144 3.28 2.54 -24.46
N SER A 145 4.47 2.04 -24.15
CA SER A 145 4.69 1.21 -22.94
C SER A 145 5.06 2.08 -21.74
N ASN A 146 4.74 1.60 -20.56
CA ASN A 146 5.32 2.09 -19.32
C ASN A 146 5.71 0.92 -18.45
N LEU A 147 6.80 1.07 -17.73
CA LEU A 147 7.29 0.14 -16.74
C LEU A 147 7.02 0.74 -15.36
N ALA A 148 6.44 -0.05 -14.47
CA ALA A 148 6.20 0.35 -13.09
C ALA A 148 6.82 -0.66 -12.12
N LEU A 149 7.37 -0.16 -11.03
CA LEU A 149 7.96 -0.95 -9.97
C LEU A 149 7.54 -0.41 -8.60
N ALA A 150 7.08 -1.30 -7.73
CA ALA A 150 6.61 -0.95 -6.39
C ALA A 150 7.68 -1.16 -5.33
N VAL A 151 7.70 -0.32 -4.30
CA VAL A 151 8.44 -0.62 -3.06
C VAL A 151 7.87 -1.88 -2.39
N PRO A 152 8.61 -2.56 -1.52
CA PRO A 152 8.05 -3.61 -0.69
C PRO A 152 6.83 -3.11 0.10
N PHE A 153 5.82 -3.96 0.24
CA PHE A 153 4.58 -3.64 0.98
C PHE A 153 3.82 -2.41 0.45
N ALA A 154 3.91 -2.14 -0.85
CA ALA A 154 3.19 -1.05 -1.50
C ALA A 154 1.68 -1.13 -1.24
N SER A 155 1.05 0.00 -0.95
CA SER A 155 -0.37 0.10 -0.62
C SER A 155 -1.06 1.33 -1.20
N THR A 156 -0.29 2.32 -1.63
CA THR A 156 -0.76 3.58 -2.21
C THR A 156 -0.12 3.81 -3.59
N LEU A 157 -0.66 4.76 -4.35
CA LEU A 157 -0.12 5.09 -5.68
C LEU A 157 1.31 5.64 -5.59
N GLU A 158 1.61 6.35 -4.52
CA GLU A 158 2.92 6.95 -4.23
C GLU A 158 3.98 5.90 -3.85
N ASP A 159 3.58 4.66 -3.61
CA ASP A 159 4.47 3.51 -3.38
C ASP A 159 4.96 2.87 -4.69
N VAL A 160 4.48 3.34 -5.85
CA VAL A 160 4.80 2.79 -7.16
C VAL A 160 5.51 3.84 -8.00
N ALA A 161 6.73 3.51 -8.44
CA ALA A 161 7.48 4.30 -9.41
C ALA A 161 7.16 3.83 -10.84
N ALA A 162 7.19 4.76 -11.79
CA ALA A 162 7.08 4.48 -13.22
C ALA A 162 7.90 5.51 -14.01
N LEU A 163 8.07 5.30 -15.31
CA LEU A 163 8.67 6.32 -16.17
C LEU A 163 7.69 7.47 -16.39
N SER A 164 8.12 8.71 -16.13
CA SER A 164 7.27 9.90 -16.27
C SER A 164 6.90 10.17 -17.74
N GLY A 165 7.74 9.75 -18.71
CA GLY A 165 7.53 9.98 -20.15
C GLY A 165 7.06 8.76 -20.95
N ARG A 166 7.32 7.55 -20.54
CA ARG A 166 7.03 6.26 -21.23
C ARG A 166 8.14 5.75 -22.15
N ILE A 167 7.93 4.52 -22.67
CA ILE A 167 8.78 3.83 -23.63
C ILE A 167 8.11 3.91 -25.01
N THR A 168 8.81 4.43 -25.99
CA THR A 168 8.32 4.61 -27.37
C THR A 168 9.30 3.97 -28.36
N CYS A 169 8.95 3.97 -29.64
CA CYS A 169 9.88 3.60 -30.70
C CYS A 169 9.81 4.58 -31.87
N THR A 170 10.95 4.77 -32.54
CA THR A 170 11.03 5.48 -33.80
C THR A 170 10.40 4.69 -34.94
N ARG A 171 10.18 5.32 -36.12
CA ARG A 171 9.78 4.61 -37.34
C ARG A 171 10.81 3.56 -37.80
N ARG A 172 12.07 3.71 -37.39
CA ARG A 172 13.16 2.75 -37.69
C ARG A 172 13.24 1.59 -36.69
N GLY A 173 12.35 1.58 -35.66
CA GLY A 173 12.30 0.52 -34.66
C GLY A 173 13.26 0.71 -33.48
N GLU A 174 13.92 1.88 -33.37
CA GLU A 174 14.75 2.22 -32.21
C GLU A 174 13.85 2.52 -31.00
N VAL A 175 14.13 1.90 -29.87
CA VAL A 175 13.39 2.12 -28.63
C VAL A 175 13.93 3.34 -27.92
N ILE A 176 13.03 4.22 -27.52
CA ILE A 176 13.36 5.47 -26.79
C ILE A 176 12.69 5.43 -25.41
N LEU A 177 13.49 5.63 -24.37
CA LEU A 177 13.02 5.91 -23.03
C LEU A 177 12.80 7.41 -22.86
N SER A 178 11.60 7.83 -22.52
CA SER A 178 11.29 9.22 -22.26
C SER A 178 10.99 9.43 -20.77
N GLY A 179 11.50 10.54 -20.22
CA GLY A 179 11.37 10.89 -18.83
C GLY A 179 12.26 10.08 -17.89
N CYS A 180 12.11 10.32 -16.60
CA CYS A 180 12.87 9.68 -15.55
C CYS A 180 11.95 8.76 -14.72
N PRO A 181 12.51 7.78 -13.99
CA PRO A 181 11.77 7.06 -12.97
C PRO A 181 11.32 8.00 -11.85
N GLU A 182 10.03 8.01 -11.56
CA GLU A 182 9.43 8.87 -10.52
C GLU A 182 8.30 8.11 -9.82
N PHE A 183 8.18 8.29 -8.50
CA PHE A 183 7.04 7.79 -7.76
C PHE A 183 5.78 8.59 -8.08
N GLY A 184 4.64 7.90 -8.25
CA GLY A 184 3.39 8.53 -8.62
C GLY A 184 3.26 8.92 -10.11
N ALA A 185 4.29 8.73 -10.93
CA ALA A 185 4.33 9.12 -12.34
C ALA A 185 3.23 8.50 -13.22
N SER A 186 2.68 7.34 -12.83
CA SER A 186 1.60 6.68 -13.58
C SER A 186 0.54 6.10 -12.66
N SER A 187 -0.53 6.84 -12.43
CA SER A 187 -1.66 6.36 -11.61
C SER A 187 -2.33 5.12 -12.19
N HIS A 188 -2.37 4.98 -13.53
CA HIS A 188 -2.94 3.80 -14.19
C HIS A 188 -2.11 2.55 -13.90
N MET A 189 -0.80 2.59 -14.17
CA MET A 189 0.09 1.45 -13.91
C MET A 189 0.15 1.08 -12.43
N ALA A 190 0.14 2.09 -11.55
CA ALA A 190 0.10 1.87 -10.12
C ALA A 190 -1.18 1.15 -9.66
N ARG A 191 -2.35 1.56 -10.17
CA ARG A 191 -3.62 0.86 -9.86
C ARG A 191 -3.62 -0.59 -10.33
N VAL A 192 -3.15 -0.85 -11.54
CA VAL A 192 -3.05 -2.22 -12.09
C VAL A 192 -2.12 -3.07 -11.23
N LEU A 193 -0.92 -2.55 -10.92
CA LEU A 193 0.06 -3.28 -10.13
C LEU A 193 -0.44 -3.55 -8.70
N LEU A 194 -1.02 -2.55 -8.04
CA LEU A 194 -1.58 -2.72 -6.70
C LEU A 194 -2.78 -3.68 -6.67
N ALA A 195 -3.60 -3.70 -7.74
CA ALA A 195 -4.69 -4.67 -7.85
C ALA A 195 -4.15 -6.10 -8.04
N ALA A 196 -3.14 -6.29 -8.88
CA ALA A 196 -2.48 -7.58 -9.07
C ALA A 196 -1.77 -8.07 -7.80
N ALA A 197 -1.11 -7.17 -7.08
CA ALA A 197 -0.43 -7.47 -5.81
C ALA A 197 -1.38 -7.91 -4.68
N LYS A 198 -2.69 -7.57 -4.76
CA LYS A 198 -3.69 -8.12 -3.83
C LYS A 198 -3.91 -9.62 -4.02
N VAL A 199 -3.77 -10.10 -5.25
CA VAL A 199 -3.93 -11.53 -5.59
C VAL A 199 -2.61 -12.27 -5.38
N ASN A 200 -1.50 -11.68 -5.81
CA ASN A 200 -0.17 -12.22 -5.61
C ASN A 200 0.77 -11.14 -5.04
N PRO A 201 1.03 -11.13 -3.71
CA PRO A 201 1.88 -10.13 -3.06
C PRO A 201 3.34 -10.10 -3.52
N ALA A 202 3.81 -11.13 -4.24
CA ALA A 202 5.16 -11.16 -4.81
C ALA A 202 5.29 -10.30 -6.07
N LEU A 203 4.17 -9.91 -6.70
CA LEU A 203 4.16 -9.06 -7.88
C LEU A 203 4.48 -7.61 -7.50
N ARG A 204 5.65 -7.15 -7.92
CA ARG A 204 6.14 -5.79 -7.67
C ARG A 204 6.45 -5.01 -8.95
N CYS A 205 6.29 -5.64 -10.11
CA CYS A 205 6.59 -5.03 -11.40
C CYS A 205 5.40 -5.19 -12.36
N ALA A 206 5.18 -4.19 -13.21
CA ALA A 206 4.21 -4.24 -14.29
C ALA A 206 4.73 -3.50 -15.52
N LEU A 207 4.53 -4.12 -16.68
CA LEU A 207 4.84 -3.56 -17.99
C LEU A 207 3.63 -3.74 -18.91
N ASN A 208 3.13 -2.67 -19.50
CA ASN A 208 2.10 -2.81 -20.54
C ASN A 208 2.75 -3.01 -21.92
N ILE A 209 2.27 -4.00 -22.64
CA ILE A 209 2.74 -4.34 -23.98
C ILE A 209 1.56 -4.43 -24.96
N ARG A 210 1.89 -4.49 -26.26
CA ARG A 210 0.90 -4.69 -27.32
C ARG A 210 0.15 -6.00 -27.11
N HIS A 211 -1.17 -5.92 -27.22
CA HIS A 211 -2.02 -7.11 -27.21
C HIS A 211 -1.93 -7.86 -28.53
N SER A 212 -1.73 -9.18 -28.49
CA SER A 212 -1.95 -10.11 -29.62
C SER A 212 -2.23 -11.51 -29.09
N ASP A 213 -2.96 -12.31 -29.86
CA ASP A 213 -3.27 -13.70 -29.50
C ASP A 213 -2.00 -14.56 -29.37
N LEU A 214 -0.99 -14.27 -30.18
CA LEU A 214 0.30 -14.95 -30.11
C LEU A 214 0.99 -14.67 -28.76
N ILE A 215 1.03 -13.42 -28.33
CA ILE A 215 1.61 -13.03 -27.05
C ILE A 215 0.86 -13.72 -25.91
N LEU A 216 -0.48 -13.67 -25.91
CA LEU A 216 -1.30 -14.32 -24.88
C LEU A 216 -1.07 -15.82 -24.80
N ARG A 217 -1.02 -16.51 -25.95
CA ARG A 217 -0.72 -17.96 -26.01
C ARG A 217 0.67 -18.27 -25.47
N THR A 218 1.66 -17.43 -25.79
CA THR A 218 3.04 -17.59 -25.30
C THR A 218 3.12 -17.39 -23.79
N MET A 219 2.51 -16.33 -23.27
CA MET A 219 2.48 -16.05 -21.83
C MET A 219 1.81 -17.18 -21.03
N ARG A 220 0.69 -17.74 -21.54
CA ARG A 220 0.00 -18.89 -20.89
C ARG A 220 0.84 -20.16 -20.87
N LYS A 221 1.84 -20.29 -21.72
CA LYS A 221 2.76 -21.46 -21.74
C LYS A 221 3.94 -21.31 -20.78
N ILE A 222 4.28 -20.07 -20.41
CA ILE A 222 5.45 -19.76 -19.59
C ILE A 222 5.06 -19.61 -18.11
N GLY A 223 3.84 -19.19 -17.82
CA GLY A 223 3.34 -18.94 -16.46
C GLY A 223 2.14 -19.74 -16.14
#